data_697b34fb35e8510e3ca670d4aef40229
#
_entry.id   697b34fb35e8510e3ca670d4aef40229
#
_cell.length_a   1.000
_cell.length_b   1.000
_cell.length_c   1.000
_cell.angle_alpha   90.00
_cell.angle_beta   90.00
_cell.angle_gamma   90.00
#
_symmetry.space_group_name_H-M   'P 1'
#
loop_
_entity.id
_entity.type
_entity.pdbx_description
1 polymer ?
#
loop_
_entity_poly.entity_id
_entity_poly.type
_entity_poly.pdbx_seq_one_letter_code
_entity_poly.pdbx_strand_id
1 'polypeptide(L)'
;MPFLSRRQLFRTAAALVPFSAQLRPVTGHAQTAVRPPSGTYAIDAGWAWVAAPDDTVSLQRDVTLVIRQGRIDEIAPGAGRGLPRLDARTHLVLPGFISGHTHVASGTPTRGIIEGGRSYQRPLELLDQLSDEDLDAVTAANLAELIRSGCTTTLDMSLSLRQAESFVRVATRFRARGYPAPMIPGTRRLFDIWYRKADAVLHEATPGTLQEIADGRAFALKHARRNDGLIRPQMAAHATDTHTPETLRALIAAAREAGEGLHLHLAQGARESATVQRLWGLSPVRWLDALGAFSMPCFGAHMAGVDWAADGPLLASRGVVYAHCPSAGGAGGDTQPWPEALAAGVPVNIGIDTHSNDYLENLKLAVLYGQARESLLRASSPVPLKRPSIADALRSATLVPAQALRRPDLGRLRPGAEADVVCLDVSGLLVGTGALPPEPLHLLLYGHGLSVRHVLTHGHVQVFDGRFVADDETAVVARGGAVVRRLWATLDREGWFR
;
A
#
# COMPACT_ATOMS: atom_id res chain seq x y z
N MET A 1 28.56 48.82 -6.85
CA MET A 1 29.21 47.71 -7.58
C MET A 1 28.21 47.21 -8.62
N PRO A 2 28.51 47.29 -9.92
CA PRO A 2 27.51 46.99 -10.98
C PRO A 2 27.40 45.51 -11.28
N PHE A 3 26.19 45.07 -11.48
CA PHE A 3 25.81 43.71 -11.92
C PHE A 3 26.29 43.42 -13.35
N LEU A 4 27.05 42.33 -13.52
CA LEU A 4 27.43 41.80 -14.84
C LEU A 4 26.31 40.97 -15.45
N SER A 5 25.98 41.23 -16.73
CA SER A 5 24.90 40.64 -17.47
C SER A 5 25.24 39.20 -17.98
N ARG A 6 24.21 38.35 -18.07
CA ARG A 6 24.24 36.91 -18.42
C ARG A 6 24.62 36.56 -19.89
N ARG A 7 25.34 37.43 -20.63
CA ARG A 7 25.58 37.21 -22.09
C ARG A 7 27.03 37.02 -22.52
N GLN A 8 28.00 36.77 -21.61
CA GLN A 8 29.43 36.68 -21.97
C GLN A 8 30.20 35.44 -21.54
N LEU A 9 29.53 34.27 -21.50
CA LEU A 9 30.21 32.99 -21.25
C LEU A 9 29.71 31.93 -22.20
N PHE A 10 30.18 31.93 -23.45
CA PHE A 10 30.26 30.76 -24.32
C PHE A 10 30.96 31.11 -25.64
N ARG A 11 32.28 31.20 -25.61
CA ARG A 11 33.16 31.06 -26.78
C ARG A 11 34.52 30.54 -26.32
N THR A 12 34.62 29.22 -26.17
CA THR A 12 35.93 28.53 -26.28
C THR A 12 35.68 27.29 -27.15
N ALA A 13 36.38 27.27 -28.29
CA ALA A 13 36.35 26.19 -29.26
C ALA A 13 36.98 24.94 -28.63
N ALA A 14 36.25 23.83 -28.61
CA ALA A 14 36.77 22.52 -28.25
C ALA A 14 37.42 21.89 -29.49
N ALA A 15 38.71 21.66 -29.43
CA ALA A 15 39.42 20.81 -30.39
C ALA A 15 38.97 19.35 -30.20
N LEU A 16 38.39 18.76 -31.21
CA LEU A 16 38.06 17.34 -31.28
C LEU A 16 39.34 16.52 -31.47
N VAL A 17 39.77 15.82 -30.45
CA VAL A 17 40.73 14.71 -30.55
C VAL A 17 39.96 13.42 -30.78
N PRO A 18 40.18 12.66 -31.84
CA PRO A 18 39.47 11.38 -32.02
C PRO A 18 40.06 10.34 -31.07
N PHE A 19 39.34 10.00 -30.03
CA PHE A 19 39.63 8.90 -29.13
C PHE A 19 39.04 7.61 -29.75
N SER A 20 39.80 6.89 -30.55
CA SER A 20 39.42 5.55 -30.99
C SER A 20 39.68 4.56 -29.85
N ALA A 21 38.73 4.45 -28.92
CA ALA A 21 38.72 3.36 -27.96
C ALA A 21 38.25 2.08 -28.65
N GLN A 22 39.18 1.16 -28.90
CA GLN A 22 38.84 -0.23 -29.22
C GLN A 22 38.14 -0.83 -27.98
N LEU A 23 36.84 -0.88 -28.00
CA LEU A 23 36.03 -1.68 -27.07
C LEU A 23 36.39 -3.15 -27.31
N ARG A 24 37.27 -3.71 -26.50
CA ARG A 24 37.40 -5.18 -26.40
C ARG A 24 36.05 -5.67 -25.82
N PRO A 25 35.43 -6.69 -26.45
CA PRO A 25 34.27 -7.31 -25.84
C PRO A 25 34.71 -7.88 -24.49
N VAL A 26 34.15 -7.35 -23.39
CA VAL A 26 34.20 -8.01 -22.11
C VAL A 26 33.41 -9.30 -22.32
N THR A 27 34.09 -10.42 -22.42
CA THR A 27 33.46 -11.74 -22.36
C THR A 27 32.82 -11.84 -21.00
N GLY A 28 31.57 -11.42 -20.92
CA GLY A 28 30.73 -11.67 -19.76
C GLY A 28 30.68 -13.17 -19.55
N HIS A 29 31.27 -13.64 -18.45
CA HIS A 29 30.97 -14.97 -17.97
C HIS A 29 29.44 -14.97 -17.82
N ALA A 30 28.78 -15.84 -18.60
CA ALA A 30 27.37 -16.12 -18.39
C ALA A 30 27.27 -16.69 -16.97
N GLN A 31 26.96 -15.82 -16.00
CA GLN A 31 26.51 -16.28 -14.70
C GLN A 31 25.30 -17.12 -15.01
N THR A 32 25.38 -18.42 -14.77
CA THR A 32 24.23 -19.32 -14.78
C THR A 32 23.18 -18.63 -13.90
N ALA A 33 22.07 -18.18 -14.51
CA ALA A 33 21.04 -17.44 -13.81
C ALA A 33 20.55 -18.32 -12.66
N VAL A 34 20.92 -17.96 -11.44
CA VAL A 34 20.46 -18.65 -10.23
C VAL A 34 18.95 -18.52 -10.21
N ARG A 35 18.23 -19.64 -10.30
CA ARG A 35 16.78 -19.63 -10.27
C ARG A 35 16.29 -19.52 -8.82
N PRO A 36 15.18 -18.81 -8.58
CA PRO A 36 14.58 -18.77 -7.25
C PRO A 36 14.20 -20.18 -6.79
N PRO A 37 14.40 -20.53 -5.52
CA PRO A 37 13.97 -21.80 -4.99
C PRO A 37 12.43 -21.93 -5.04
N SER A 38 11.94 -23.16 -5.11
CA SER A 38 10.52 -23.49 -5.12
C SER A 38 10.24 -24.76 -4.32
N GLY A 39 9.00 -24.97 -3.93
CA GLY A 39 8.59 -26.11 -3.12
C GLY A 39 9.04 -26.00 -1.66
N THR A 40 9.95 -26.89 -1.23
CA THR A 40 10.54 -26.86 0.11
C THR A 40 11.97 -26.33 0.03
N TYR A 41 12.26 -25.27 0.77
CA TYR A 41 13.57 -24.61 0.80
C TYR A 41 13.80 -23.87 2.12
N ALA A 42 14.98 -23.32 2.32
CA ALA A 42 15.33 -22.59 3.53
C ALA A 42 15.84 -21.18 3.21
N ILE A 43 15.60 -20.23 4.11
CA ILE A 43 16.08 -18.85 4.07
C ILE A 43 17.07 -18.67 5.21
N ASP A 44 18.34 -18.40 4.89
CA ASP A 44 19.36 -18.11 5.91
C ASP A 44 19.34 -16.61 6.21
N ALA A 45 18.82 -16.22 7.38
CA ALA A 45 18.67 -14.84 7.79
C ALA A 45 19.81 -14.36 8.66
N GLY A 46 20.40 -13.19 8.36
CA GLY A 46 21.31 -12.51 9.26
C GLY A 46 20.61 -11.97 10.49
N TRP A 47 19.44 -11.35 10.30
CA TRP A 47 18.49 -10.95 11.32
C TRP A 47 17.08 -11.34 10.91
N ALA A 48 16.24 -11.76 11.86
CA ALA A 48 14.82 -12.03 11.65
C ALA A 48 13.96 -11.43 12.76
N TRP A 49 12.84 -10.82 12.38
CA TRP A 49 11.79 -10.27 13.27
C TRP A 49 10.79 -11.38 13.60
N VAL A 50 11.09 -12.18 14.62
CA VAL A 50 10.36 -13.41 14.96
C VAL A 50 9.27 -13.12 15.98
N ALA A 51 8.06 -13.62 15.74
CA ALA A 51 6.92 -13.53 16.65
C ALA A 51 6.78 -14.79 17.50
N ALA A 52 6.61 -14.61 18.80
CA ALA A 52 6.20 -15.65 19.74
C ALA A 52 4.69 -15.96 19.59
N PRO A 53 4.19 -17.05 20.22
CA PRO A 53 2.76 -17.39 20.18
C PRO A 53 1.80 -16.31 20.68
N ASP A 54 2.25 -15.47 21.62
CA ASP A 54 1.50 -14.33 22.20
C ASP A 54 1.66 -13.02 21.40
N ASP A 55 2.23 -13.09 20.18
CA ASP A 55 2.53 -11.95 19.32
C ASP A 55 3.58 -10.95 19.89
N THR A 56 4.30 -11.32 20.96
CA THR A 56 5.54 -10.60 21.29
C THR A 56 6.57 -10.87 20.21
N VAL A 57 7.35 -9.85 19.86
CA VAL A 57 8.33 -9.94 18.79
C VAL A 57 9.73 -9.70 19.29
N SER A 58 10.69 -10.43 18.71
CA SER A 58 12.11 -10.30 19.01
C SER A 58 12.96 -10.34 17.75
N LEU A 59 14.07 -9.63 17.77
CA LEU A 59 15.11 -9.79 16.75
C LEU A 59 15.96 -11.03 17.11
N GLN A 60 16.03 -11.97 16.18
CA GLN A 60 16.89 -13.15 16.28
C GLN A 60 17.98 -13.10 15.21
N ARG A 61 19.20 -13.44 15.60
CA ARG A 61 20.37 -13.41 14.71
C ARG A 61 20.73 -14.80 14.24
N ASP A 62 21.24 -14.88 13.01
CA ASP A 62 21.80 -16.09 12.40
C ASP A 62 20.84 -17.30 12.47
N VAL A 63 19.57 -17.07 12.11
CA VAL A 63 18.52 -18.09 12.10
C VAL A 63 18.14 -18.48 10.67
N THR A 64 17.63 -19.70 10.52
CA THR A 64 17.14 -20.22 9.24
C THR A 64 15.64 -20.45 9.33
N LEU A 65 14.89 -19.95 8.36
CA LEU A 65 13.47 -20.22 8.18
C LEU A 65 13.32 -21.35 7.14
N VAL A 66 12.65 -22.44 7.51
CA VAL A 66 12.29 -23.51 6.59
C VAL A 66 10.90 -23.22 6.01
N ILE A 67 10.79 -23.19 4.70
CA ILE A 67 9.52 -22.96 3.99
C ILE A 67 9.05 -24.28 3.39
N ARG A 68 7.79 -24.66 3.70
CA ARG A 68 7.16 -25.88 3.21
C ARG A 68 5.68 -25.61 2.92
N GLN A 69 5.22 -25.99 1.73
CA GLN A 69 3.80 -25.85 1.34
C GLN A 69 3.21 -24.45 1.59
N GLY A 70 3.98 -23.40 1.27
CA GLY A 70 3.54 -22.03 1.44
C GLY A 70 3.58 -21.48 2.87
N ARG A 71 4.08 -22.26 3.84
CA ARG A 71 4.14 -21.90 5.27
C ARG A 71 5.56 -21.94 5.80
N ILE A 72 5.78 -21.24 6.89
CA ILE A 72 6.98 -21.36 7.70
C ILE A 72 6.83 -22.62 8.56
N ASP A 73 7.69 -23.61 8.30
CA ASP A 73 7.67 -24.91 8.98
C ASP A 73 8.49 -24.87 10.29
N GLU A 74 9.70 -24.27 10.22
CA GLU A 74 10.65 -24.20 11.32
C GLU A 74 11.41 -22.87 11.28
N ILE A 75 11.81 -22.36 12.45
CA ILE A 75 12.76 -21.25 12.59
C ILE A 75 13.77 -21.66 13.65
N ALA A 76 15.02 -21.96 13.26
CA ALA A 76 16.10 -22.32 14.17
C ALA A 76 17.47 -22.12 13.50
N PRO A 77 18.56 -21.94 14.25
CA PRO A 77 19.91 -21.90 13.69
C PRO A 77 20.23 -23.18 12.91
N GLY A 78 20.57 -23.02 11.61
CA GLY A 78 20.98 -24.13 10.73
C GLY A 78 19.88 -25.15 10.40
N ALA A 79 18.61 -24.82 10.59
CA ALA A 79 17.47 -25.65 10.21
C ALA A 79 17.47 -26.01 8.70
N GLY A 80 16.72 -27.05 8.32
CA GLY A 80 16.54 -27.44 6.91
C GLY A 80 17.85 -27.86 6.23
N ARG A 81 18.70 -28.67 6.86
CA ARG A 81 19.94 -29.18 6.26
C ARG A 81 19.64 -29.94 4.96
N GLY A 82 20.43 -29.66 3.90
CA GLY A 82 20.28 -30.30 2.60
C GLY A 82 19.17 -29.71 1.72
N LEU A 83 18.39 -28.75 2.18
CA LEU A 83 17.41 -28.04 1.36
C LEU A 83 18.09 -26.99 0.46
N PRO A 84 17.48 -26.64 -0.70
CA PRO A 84 17.85 -25.45 -1.45
C PRO A 84 17.83 -24.21 -0.54
N ARG A 85 18.76 -23.28 -0.73
CA ARG A 85 18.96 -22.12 0.12
C ARG A 85 18.69 -20.81 -0.60
N LEU A 86 17.99 -19.89 0.08
CA LEU A 86 17.93 -18.48 -0.24
C LEU A 86 18.83 -17.75 0.75
N ASP A 87 19.88 -17.10 0.24
CA ASP A 87 20.86 -16.41 1.08
C ASP A 87 20.36 -15.01 1.46
N ALA A 88 20.07 -14.83 2.75
CA ALA A 88 19.70 -13.57 3.36
C ALA A 88 20.57 -13.24 4.59
N ARG A 89 21.82 -13.75 4.63
CA ARG A 89 22.74 -13.59 5.78
C ARG A 89 23.20 -12.15 6.01
N THR A 90 23.06 -11.28 5.02
CA THR A 90 23.30 -9.82 5.15
C THR A 90 22.02 -9.02 5.23
N HIS A 91 20.88 -9.68 5.45
CA HIS A 91 19.55 -9.05 5.39
C HIS A 91 18.85 -9.09 6.74
N LEU A 92 17.94 -8.12 6.91
CA LEU A 92 16.87 -8.16 7.89
C LEU A 92 15.67 -8.86 7.24
N VAL A 93 15.26 -9.99 7.80
CA VAL A 93 14.11 -10.76 7.35
C VAL A 93 12.88 -10.38 8.20
N LEU A 94 11.84 -9.93 7.52
CA LEU A 94 10.59 -9.41 8.10
C LEU A 94 9.40 -10.21 7.57
N PRO A 95 8.26 -10.21 8.27
CA PRO A 95 6.99 -10.60 7.67
C PRO A 95 6.69 -9.70 6.46
N GLY A 96 5.99 -10.24 5.47
CA GLY A 96 5.47 -9.46 4.35
C GLY A 96 4.58 -8.30 4.81
N PHE A 97 4.74 -7.14 4.21
CA PHE A 97 3.97 -5.95 4.56
C PHE A 97 2.54 -6.04 4.02
N ILE A 98 1.61 -5.46 4.77
CA ILE A 98 0.18 -5.39 4.45
C ILE A 98 -0.20 -3.92 4.28
N SER A 99 -0.53 -3.52 3.05
CA SER A 99 -1.07 -2.18 2.77
C SER A 99 -2.58 -2.17 3.03
N GLY A 100 -3.02 -1.38 3.98
CA GLY A 100 -4.42 -1.29 4.38
C GLY A 100 -5.28 -0.36 3.53
N HIS A 101 -4.68 0.37 2.59
CA HIS A 101 -5.38 1.23 1.64
C HIS A 101 -4.52 1.51 0.41
N THR A 102 -5.07 1.25 -0.76
CA THR A 102 -4.38 1.44 -2.04
C THR A 102 -5.40 1.58 -3.17
N HIS A 103 -5.06 2.32 -4.22
CA HIS A 103 -5.76 2.36 -5.50
C HIS A 103 -4.79 1.88 -6.60
N VAL A 104 -4.59 0.57 -6.70
CA VAL A 104 -3.49 -0.02 -7.47
C VAL A 104 -3.42 0.47 -8.90
N ALA A 105 -4.55 0.50 -9.62
CA ALA A 105 -4.53 0.91 -11.03
C ALA A 105 -4.16 2.39 -11.26
N SER A 106 -4.29 3.26 -10.24
CA SER A 106 -4.07 4.71 -10.39
C SER A 106 -2.67 5.19 -10.01
N GLY A 107 -1.84 4.38 -9.35
CA GLY A 107 -0.55 4.80 -8.82
C GLY A 107 0.36 5.53 -9.81
N THR A 108 0.78 4.90 -10.90
CA THR A 108 1.64 5.54 -11.91
C THR A 108 0.93 6.60 -12.77
N PRO A 109 -0.35 6.43 -13.20
CA PRO A 109 -1.06 7.45 -13.95
C PRO A 109 -1.18 8.81 -13.23
N THR A 110 -1.30 8.81 -11.90
CA THR A 110 -1.48 10.03 -11.10
C THR A 110 -0.19 10.55 -10.46
N ARG A 111 0.91 9.83 -10.57
CA ARG A 111 2.20 10.15 -9.93
C ARG A 111 2.69 11.56 -10.27
N GLY A 112 2.98 12.36 -9.23
CA GLY A 112 3.47 13.73 -9.34
C GLY A 112 2.40 14.78 -9.71
N ILE A 113 1.16 14.39 -9.96
CA ILE A 113 0.08 15.29 -10.37
C ILE A 113 -0.45 16.08 -9.18
N ILE A 114 -0.76 15.40 -8.07
CA ILE A 114 -1.26 16.02 -6.85
C ILE A 114 -0.17 16.86 -6.19
N GLU A 115 1.03 16.31 -6.08
CA GLU A 115 2.21 16.99 -5.54
C GLU A 115 2.55 18.24 -6.35
N GLY A 116 2.21 18.26 -7.65
CA GLY A 116 2.27 19.43 -8.53
C GLY A 116 1.10 20.40 -8.37
N GLY A 117 0.22 20.21 -7.39
CA GLY A 117 -0.92 21.09 -7.10
C GLY A 117 -2.09 20.94 -8.07
N ARG A 118 -2.20 19.81 -8.78
CA ARG A 118 -3.28 19.54 -9.74
C ARG A 118 -4.23 18.48 -9.22
N SER A 119 -5.49 18.50 -9.70
CA SER A 119 -6.47 17.46 -9.43
C SER A 119 -6.16 16.19 -10.22
N TYR A 120 -6.42 15.02 -9.65
CA TYR A 120 -6.34 13.73 -10.34
C TYR A 120 -7.63 13.32 -11.07
N GLN A 121 -8.66 14.18 -11.10
CA GLN A 121 -9.93 13.85 -11.75
C GLN A 121 -9.73 13.40 -13.21
N ARG A 122 -9.07 14.23 -14.01
CA ARG A 122 -8.89 13.95 -15.43
C ARG A 122 -8.04 12.70 -15.71
N PRO A 123 -6.91 12.46 -15.01
CA PRO A 123 -6.20 11.20 -15.10
C PRO A 123 -7.07 9.98 -14.81
N LEU A 124 -7.93 10.05 -13.77
CA LEU A 124 -8.82 8.94 -13.40
C LEU A 124 -9.93 8.71 -14.43
N GLU A 125 -10.49 9.78 -15.02
CA GLU A 125 -11.46 9.67 -16.13
C GLU A 125 -10.83 8.97 -17.35
N LEU A 126 -9.58 9.31 -17.68
CA LEU A 126 -8.86 8.67 -18.78
C LEU A 126 -8.55 7.19 -18.47
N LEU A 127 -8.25 6.87 -17.21
CA LEU A 127 -8.00 5.52 -16.77
C LEU A 127 -9.24 4.62 -16.96
N ASP A 128 -10.43 5.14 -16.66
CA ASP A 128 -11.70 4.41 -16.85
C ASP A 128 -12.05 4.19 -18.35
N GLN A 129 -11.42 4.92 -19.28
CA GLN A 129 -11.61 4.79 -20.72
C GLN A 129 -10.65 3.77 -21.36
N LEU A 130 -9.68 3.25 -20.64
CA LEU A 130 -8.74 2.25 -21.16
C LEU A 130 -9.44 0.96 -21.58
N SER A 131 -8.86 0.25 -22.54
CA SER A 131 -9.22 -1.16 -22.81
C SER A 131 -8.88 -2.02 -21.58
N ASP A 132 -9.46 -3.20 -21.48
CA ASP A 132 -9.15 -4.12 -20.37
C ASP A 132 -7.68 -4.57 -20.41
N GLU A 133 -7.10 -4.73 -21.61
CA GLU A 133 -5.68 -5.07 -21.78
C GLU A 133 -4.75 -3.95 -21.29
N ASP A 134 -5.04 -2.70 -21.63
CA ASP A 134 -4.28 -1.54 -21.17
C ASP A 134 -4.44 -1.35 -19.66
N LEU A 135 -5.64 -1.56 -19.12
CA LEU A 135 -5.89 -1.49 -17.69
C LEU A 135 -5.11 -2.57 -16.93
N ASP A 136 -5.09 -3.80 -17.45
CA ASP A 136 -4.29 -4.89 -16.88
C ASP A 136 -2.79 -4.58 -16.94
N ALA A 137 -2.32 -3.91 -17.99
CA ALA A 137 -0.92 -3.53 -18.11
C ALA A 137 -0.49 -2.49 -17.05
N VAL A 138 -1.34 -1.49 -16.78
CA VAL A 138 -1.10 -0.49 -15.73
C VAL A 138 -1.20 -1.12 -14.34
N THR A 139 -2.25 -1.90 -14.10
CA THR A 139 -2.43 -2.63 -12.84
C THR A 139 -1.24 -3.55 -12.56
N ALA A 140 -0.73 -4.25 -13.59
CA ALA A 140 0.43 -5.12 -13.46
C ALA A 140 1.70 -4.36 -13.06
N ALA A 141 1.97 -3.22 -13.71
CA ALA A 141 3.13 -2.40 -13.37
C ALA A 141 3.06 -1.90 -11.91
N ASN A 142 1.92 -1.37 -11.49
CA ASN A 142 1.73 -0.85 -10.13
C ASN A 142 1.77 -1.95 -9.06
N LEU A 143 1.13 -3.09 -9.30
CA LEU A 143 1.18 -4.22 -8.37
C LEU A 143 2.60 -4.81 -8.27
N ALA A 144 3.35 -4.86 -9.38
CA ALA A 144 4.74 -5.28 -9.37
C ALA A 144 5.62 -4.32 -8.53
N GLU A 145 5.41 -3.00 -8.61
CA GLU A 145 6.11 -2.02 -7.76
C GLU A 145 5.81 -2.24 -6.26
N LEU A 146 4.53 -2.45 -5.90
CA LEU A 146 4.13 -2.76 -4.53
C LEU A 146 4.82 -4.03 -4.00
N ILE A 147 4.76 -5.11 -4.77
CA ILE A 147 5.43 -6.37 -4.40
C ILE A 147 6.94 -6.15 -4.31
N ARG A 148 7.52 -5.41 -5.26
CA ARG A 148 8.95 -5.11 -5.31
C ARG A 148 9.43 -4.34 -4.07
N SER A 149 8.56 -3.56 -3.44
CA SER A 149 8.83 -2.83 -2.19
C SER A 149 8.52 -3.61 -0.90
N GLY A 150 8.12 -4.88 -1.01
CA GLY A 150 7.87 -5.77 0.13
C GLY A 150 6.40 -5.91 0.54
N CYS A 151 5.47 -5.31 -0.19
CA CYS A 151 4.05 -5.46 0.09
C CYS A 151 3.55 -6.82 -0.44
N THR A 152 3.24 -7.76 0.45
CA THR A 152 2.74 -9.10 0.10
C THR A 152 1.23 -9.19 0.15
N THR A 153 0.56 -8.23 0.80
CA THR A 153 -0.90 -8.18 0.91
C THR A 153 -1.38 -6.75 0.68
N THR A 154 -2.34 -6.59 -0.22
CA THR A 154 -2.86 -5.27 -0.63
C THR A 154 -4.37 -5.23 -0.45
N LEU A 155 -4.87 -4.27 0.34
CA LEU A 155 -6.27 -3.87 0.35
C LEU A 155 -6.44 -2.82 -0.76
N ASP A 156 -7.03 -3.25 -1.88
CA ASP A 156 -7.20 -2.39 -3.06
C ASP A 156 -8.63 -1.85 -3.12
N MET A 157 -8.79 -0.56 -2.90
CA MET A 157 -10.01 0.17 -3.23
C MET A 157 -9.94 0.55 -4.71
N SER A 158 -10.30 -0.39 -5.58
CA SER A 158 -10.34 -0.16 -7.01
C SER A 158 -11.39 0.91 -7.34
N LEU A 159 -11.03 1.93 -8.11
CA LEU A 159 -11.91 3.08 -8.37
C LEU A 159 -13.14 2.76 -9.23
N SER A 160 -13.20 1.56 -9.80
CA SER A 160 -14.35 1.00 -10.51
C SER A 160 -14.36 -0.52 -10.45
N LEU A 161 -15.52 -1.13 -10.78
CA LEU A 161 -15.64 -2.59 -10.88
C LEU A 161 -14.65 -3.17 -11.91
N ARG A 162 -14.41 -2.47 -13.04
CA ARG A 162 -13.44 -2.91 -14.06
C ARG A 162 -12.02 -2.96 -13.52
N GLN A 163 -11.64 -1.99 -12.68
CA GLN A 163 -10.32 -1.99 -12.03
C GLN A 163 -10.20 -3.14 -11.01
N ALA A 164 -11.26 -3.45 -10.26
CA ALA A 164 -11.29 -4.59 -9.35
C ALA A 164 -11.14 -5.93 -10.09
N GLU A 165 -11.82 -6.10 -11.23
CA GLU A 165 -11.65 -7.28 -12.11
C GLU A 165 -10.21 -7.35 -12.68
N SER A 166 -9.62 -6.22 -13.07
CA SER A 166 -8.22 -6.15 -13.50
C SER A 166 -7.27 -6.57 -12.38
N PHE A 167 -7.47 -6.07 -11.15
CA PHE A 167 -6.69 -6.50 -10.00
C PHE A 167 -6.74 -8.02 -9.81
N VAL A 168 -7.92 -8.64 -9.88
CA VAL A 168 -8.08 -10.09 -9.72
C VAL A 168 -7.31 -10.86 -10.80
N ARG A 169 -7.40 -10.43 -12.08
CA ARG A 169 -6.67 -11.08 -13.18
C ARG A 169 -5.15 -11.00 -12.97
N VAL A 170 -4.65 -9.81 -12.66
CA VAL A 170 -3.21 -9.57 -12.47
C VAL A 170 -2.69 -10.26 -11.22
N ALA A 171 -3.39 -10.13 -10.08
CA ALA A 171 -2.99 -10.77 -8.83
C ALA A 171 -2.99 -12.30 -8.93
N THR A 172 -3.93 -12.88 -9.70
CA THR A 172 -3.94 -14.32 -9.98
C THR A 172 -2.70 -14.72 -10.78
N ARG A 173 -2.34 -13.95 -11.82
CA ARG A 173 -1.14 -14.20 -12.64
C ARG A 173 0.15 -14.12 -11.80
N PHE A 174 0.24 -13.16 -10.90
CA PHE A 174 1.41 -12.95 -10.03
C PHE A 174 1.43 -13.82 -8.78
N ARG A 175 0.36 -14.60 -8.53
CA ARG A 175 0.15 -15.29 -7.25
C ARG A 175 0.25 -14.34 -6.06
N ALA A 176 -0.27 -13.13 -6.22
CA ALA A 176 -0.29 -12.11 -5.19
C ALA A 176 -1.53 -12.25 -4.30
N ARG A 177 -1.39 -11.84 -3.04
CA ARG A 177 -2.48 -11.76 -2.08
C ARG A 177 -3.14 -10.40 -2.14
N GLY A 178 -4.48 -10.35 -2.12
CA GLY A 178 -5.20 -9.09 -2.13
C GLY A 178 -6.64 -9.17 -1.66
N TYR A 179 -7.12 -8.02 -1.25
CA TYR A 179 -8.49 -7.75 -0.84
C TYR A 179 -9.08 -6.66 -1.77
N PRO A 180 -9.35 -7.00 -3.05
CA PRO A 180 -9.91 -6.03 -3.98
C PRO A 180 -11.35 -5.69 -3.60
N ALA A 181 -11.70 -4.41 -3.70
CA ALA A 181 -13.04 -3.91 -3.48
C ALA A 181 -13.35 -2.80 -4.48
N PRO A 182 -14.38 -2.92 -5.33
CA PRO A 182 -14.81 -1.79 -6.15
C PRO A 182 -15.31 -0.67 -5.26
N MET A 183 -14.77 0.53 -5.43
CA MET A 183 -15.20 1.74 -4.72
C MET A 183 -16.63 2.12 -5.13
N ILE A 184 -17.47 2.40 -4.17
CA ILE A 184 -18.88 2.77 -4.35
C ILE A 184 -19.16 4.09 -3.63
N PRO A 185 -19.73 5.11 -4.32
CA PRO A 185 -19.91 5.17 -5.77
C PRO A 185 -18.58 5.17 -6.52
N GLY A 186 -18.58 4.59 -7.72
CA GLY A 186 -17.42 4.59 -8.61
C GLY A 186 -17.11 5.99 -9.15
N THR A 187 -15.92 6.17 -9.72
CA THR A 187 -15.32 7.45 -10.10
C THR A 187 -16.27 8.42 -10.81
N ARG A 188 -17.00 7.95 -11.80
CA ARG A 188 -17.91 8.80 -12.59
C ARG A 188 -19.02 9.41 -11.74
N ARG A 189 -19.69 8.62 -10.93
CA ARG A 189 -20.78 9.06 -10.04
C ARG A 189 -20.24 9.90 -8.89
N LEU A 190 -19.08 9.54 -8.36
CA LEU A 190 -18.39 10.29 -7.33
C LEU A 190 -18.13 11.74 -7.75
N PHE A 191 -17.60 11.94 -8.97
CA PHE A 191 -17.33 13.29 -9.45
C PHE A 191 -18.62 14.10 -9.68
N ASP A 192 -19.70 13.46 -10.13
CA ASP A 192 -21.01 14.13 -10.23
C ASP A 192 -21.49 14.61 -8.85
N ILE A 193 -21.41 13.78 -7.81
CA ILE A 193 -21.76 14.15 -6.43
C ILE A 193 -20.89 15.32 -5.95
N TRP A 194 -19.58 15.25 -6.13
CA TRP A 194 -18.64 16.24 -5.61
C TRP A 194 -18.75 17.62 -6.29
N TYR A 195 -18.96 17.65 -7.61
CA TYR A 195 -18.94 18.92 -8.35
C TYR A 195 -20.28 19.64 -8.33
N ARG A 196 -21.39 18.94 -8.31
CA ARG A 196 -22.71 19.56 -8.20
C ARG A 196 -22.98 20.14 -6.82
N LYS A 197 -22.33 19.65 -5.76
CA LYS A 197 -22.33 20.16 -4.38
C LYS A 197 -23.72 20.40 -3.76
N ALA A 198 -24.76 19.74 -4.24
CA ALA A 198 -26.12 19.86 -3.73
C ALA A 198 -26.55 18.56 -3.05
N ASP A 199 -27.18 18.64 -1.89
CA ASP A 199 -27.68 17.47 -1.15
C ASP A 199 -28.64 16.61 -1.98
N ALA A 200 -29.44 17.24 -2.83
CA ALA A 200 -30.33 16.55 -3.78
C ALA A 200 -29.58 15.54 -4.66
N VAL A 201 -28.32 15.82 -5.01
CA VAL A 201 -27.53 14.94 -5.87
C VAL A 201 -27.28 13.56 -5.22
N LEU A 202 -27.13 13.49 -3.89
CA LEU A 202 -27.01 12.21 -3.17
C LEU A 202 -28.27 11.36 -3.38
N HIS A 203 -29.45 11.97 -3.28
CA HIS A 203 -30.72 11.28 -3.48
C HIS A 203 -30.93 10.89 -4.94
N GLU A 204 -30.60 11.75 -5.89
CA GLU A 204 -30.61 11.45 -7.32
C GLU A 204 -29.66 10.31 -7.68
N ALA A 205 -28.50 10.23 -7.02
CA ALA A 205 -27.49 9.17 -7.23
C ALA A 205 -27.87 7.83 -6.59
N THR A 206 -28.79 7.81 -5.62
CA THR A 206 -29.13 6.61 -4.82
C THR A 206 -29.44 5.37 -5.64
N PRO A 207 -30.34 5.40 -6.67
CA PRO A 207 -30.66 4.18 -7.43
C PRO A 207 -29.43 3.58 -8.13
N GLY A 208 -28.59 4.43 -8.73
CA GLY A 208 -27.38 3.96 -9.38
C GLY A 208 -26.32 3.47 -8.39
N THR A 209 -26.21 4.07 -7.21
CA THR A 209 -25.33 3.60 -6.13
C THR A 209 -25.78 2.23 -5.60
N LEU A 210 -27.10 2.01 -5.46
CA LEU A 210 -27.63 0.70 -5.08
C LEU A 210 -27.30 -0.39 -6.13
N GLN A 211 -27.34 -0.04 -7.42
CA GLN A 211 -26.91 -0.98 -8.48
C GLN A 211 -25.41 -1.30 -8.37
N GLU A 212 -24.55 -0.29 -8.17
CA GLU A 212 -23.11 -0.49 -7.95
C GLU A 212 -22.83 -1.36 -6.71
N ILE A 213 -23.63 -1.23 -5.64
CA ILE A 213 -23.56 -2.11 -4.46
C ILE A 213 -23.90 -3.56 -4.82
N ALA A 214 -24.96 -3.77 -5.61
CA ALA A 214 -25.36 -5.12 -6.06
C ALA A 214 -24.26 -5.73 -6.94
N ASP A 215 -23.68 -4.97 -7.85
CA ASP A 215 -22.59 -5.42 -8.73
C ASP A 215 -21.31 -5.71 -7.92
N GLY A 216 -20.96 -4.87 -6.94
CA GLY A 216 -19.84 -5.09 -6.04
C GLY A 216 -20.01 -6.33 -5.17
N ARG A 217 -21.22 -6.58 -4.67
CA ARG A 217 -21.57 -7.80 -3.96
C ARG A 217 -21.40 -9.04 -4.85
N ALA A 218 -21.93 -8.98 -6.07
CA ALA A 218 -21.78 -10.08 -7.03
C ALA A 218 -20.31 -10.37 -7.35
N PHE A 219 -19.48 -9.31 -7.53
CA PHE A 219 -18.04 -9.42 -7.68
C PHE A 219 -17.38 -10.10 -6.47
N ALA A 220 -17.72 -9.67 -5.25
CA ALA A 220 -17.13 -10.23 -4.04
C ALA A 220 -17.44 -11.73 -3.89
N LEU A 221 -18.66 -12.13 -4.13
CA LEU A 221 -19.07 -13.54 -4.07
C LEU A 221 -18.43 -14.38 -5.20
N LYS A 222 -18.36 -13.84 -6.42
CA LYS A 222 -17.74 -14.50 -7.59
C LYS A 222 -16.26 -14.80 -7.36
N HIS A 223 -15.54 -13.91 -6.72
CA HIS A 223 -14.09 -14.00 -6.56
C HIS A 223 -13.64 -14.43 -5.15
N ALA A 224 -14.58 -14.77 -4.28
CA ALA A 224 -14.28 -15.24 -2.94
C ALA A 224 -13.29 -16.43 -2.98
N ARG A 225 -12.15 -16.25 -2.27
CA ARG A 225 -11.09 -17.27 -2.13
C ARG A 225 -10.46 -17.77 -3.44
N ARG A 226 -10.52 -17.01 -4.52
CA ARG A 226 -9.76 -17.31 -5.74
C ARG A 226 -8.26 -17.30 -5.49
N ASN A 227 -7.48 -17.81 -6.45
CA ASN A 227 -6.01 -17.88 -6.38
C ASN A 227 -5.55 -18.60 -5.11
N ASP A 228 -6.05 -19.83 -4.88
CA ASP A 228 -5.75 -20.64 -3.69
C ASP A 228 -6.06 -19.94 -2.35
N GLY A 229 -7.10 -19.08 -2.34
CA GLY A 229 -7.50 -18.29 -1.17
C GLY A 229 -6.69 -17.02 -0.94
N LEU A 230 -5.82 -16.65 -1.87
CA LEU A 230 -5.07 -15.39 -1.82
C LEU A 230 -5.94 -14.17 -2.16
N ILE A 231 -7.02 -14.34 -2.94
CA ILE A 231 -7.97 -13.28 -3.26
C ILE A 231 -9.19 -13.37 -2.34
N ARG A 232 -9.44 -12.29 -1.58
CA ARG A 232 -10.53 -12.15 -0.61
C ARG A 232 -11.19 -10.79 -0.77
N PRO A 233 -12.13 -10.62 -1.71
CA PRO A 233 -12.75 -9.33 -1.98
C PRO A 233 -13.49 -8.78 -0.76
N GLN A 234 -13.37 -7.47 -0.55
CA GLN A 234 -14.16 -6.70 0.41
C GLN A 234 -15.24 -5.90 -0.31
N MET A 235 -16.10 -5.21 0.45
CA MET A 235 -16.90 -4.09 -0.04
C MET A 235 -16.22 -2.79 0.31
N ALA A 236 -16.37 -1.76 -0.54
CA ALA A 236 -15.78 -0.45 -0.26
C ALA A 236 -16.78 0.68 -0.49
N ALA A 237 -16.93 1.55 0.52
CA ALA A 237 -17.56 2.87 0.34
C ALA A 237 -16.49 3.88 -0.06
N HIS A 238 -16.82 4.82 -0.99
CA HIS A 238 -15.91 5.94 -1.21
C HIS A 238 -15.65 6.69 0.09
N ALA A 239 -16.67 7.32 0.66
CA ALA A 239 -16.63 8.03 1.93
C ALA A 239 -18.06 8.22 2.48
N THR A 240 -18.20 8.63 3.71
CA THR A 240 -19.53 8.76 4.34
C THR A 240 -20.37 9.88 3.72
N ASP A 241 -19.78 10.98 3.26
CA ASP A 241 -20.48 12.12 2.64
C ASP A 241 -20.97 11.85 1.22
N THR A 242 -20.68 10.67 0.66
CA THR A 242 -21.13 10.26 -0.68
C THR A 242 -22.25 9.20 -0.66
N HIS A 243 -22.80 8.93 0.53
CA HIS A 243 -23.86 7.95 0.75
C HIS A 243 -25.08 8.55 1.45
N THR A 244 -26.24 8.00 1.10
CA THR A 244 -27.48 8.16 1.91
C THR A 244 -27.54 7.06 2.98
N PRO A 245 -28.40 7.19 4.02
CA PRO A 245 -28.63 6.12 4.98
C PRO A 245 -29.07 4.80 4.32
N GLU A 246 -29.79 4.86 3.21
CA GLU A 246 -30.25 3.69 2.45
C GLU A 246 -29.06 2.97 1.79
N THR A 247 -28.24 3.69 1.02
CA THR A 247 -27.09 3.10 0.31
C THR A 247 -26.05 2.56 1.29
N LEU A 248 -25.80 3.26 2.41
CA LEU A 248 -24.83 2.80 3.39
C LEU A 248 -25.29 1.54 4.14
N ARG A 249 -26.60 1.43 4.48
CA ARG A 249 -27.17 0.18 5.04
C ARG A 249 -27.06 -0.98 4.04
N ALA A 250 -27.38 -0.75 2.77
CA ALA A 250 -27.26 -1.76 1.73
C ALA A 250 -25.80 -2.24 1.56
N LEU A 251 -24.85 -1.32 1.56
CA LEU A 251 -23.43 -1.63 1.44
C LEU A 251 -22.92 -2.43 2.66
N ILE A 252 -23.31 -2.04 3.88
CA ILE A 252 -22.96 -2.77 5.11
C ILE A 252 -23.56 -4.18 5.09
N ALA A 253 -24.79 -4.35 4.60
CA ALA A 253 -25.40 -5.67 4.45
C ALA A 253 -24.64 -6.54 3.45
N ALA A 254 -24.26 -5.98 2.30
CA ALA A 254 -23.43 -6.66 1.31
C ALA A 254 -22.04 -7.04 1.85
N ALA A 255 -21.42 -6.16 2.65
CA ALA A 255 -20.13 -6.44 3.28
C ALA A 255 -20.19 -7.59 4.30
N ARG A 256 -21.29 -7.68 5.06
CA ARG A 256 -21.53 -8.82 5.97
C ARG A 256 -21.67 -10.13 5.22
N GLU A 257 -22.36 -10.13 4.09
CA GLU A 257 -22.54 -11.31 3.26
C GLU A 257 -21.22 -11.74 2.58
N ALA A 258 -20.44 -10.79 2.07
CA ALA A 258 -19.10 -11.06 1.50
C ALA A 258 -18.13 -11.64 2.55
N GLY A 259 -18.27 -11.23 3.82
CA GLY A 259 -17.60 -11.83 4.98
C GLY A 259 -16.16 -11.35 5.24
N GLU A 260 -15.54 -10.57 4.34
CA GLU A 260 -14.13 -10.12 4.46
C GLU A 260 -14.02 -8.66 4.99
N GLY A 261 -15.15 -7.98 5.23
CA GLY A 261 -15.19 -6.67 5.85
C GLY A 261 -15.45 -5.49 4.93
N LEU A 262 -15.23 -4.30 5.48
CA LEU A 262 -15.52 -3.01 4.87
C LEU A 262 -14.25 -2.15 4.82
N HIS A 263 -14.06 -1.48 3.69
CA HIS A 263 -12.96 -0.55 3.46
C HIS A 263 -13.52 0.80 2.98
N LEU A 264 -13.06 1.93 3.54
CA LEU A 264 -13.56 3.24 3.15
C LEU A 264 -12.57 4.37 3.46
N HIS A 265 -12.67 5.50 2.77
CA HIS A 265 -12.15 6.75 3.31
C HIS A 265 -13.08 7.16 4.47
N LEU A 266 -12.52 7.48 5.62
CA LEU A 266 -13.29 7.79 6.82
C LEU A 266 -12.85 9.11 7.41
N ALA A 267 -13.77 10.07 7.45
CA ALA A 267 -13.47 11.41 7.92
C ALA A 267 -12.13 11.90 7.30
N GLN A 268 -12.04 11.80 5.98
CA GLN A 268 -10.81 12.12 5.22
C GLN A 268 -10.32 13.54 5.52
N GLY A 269 -11.26 14.45 5.80
CA GLY A 269 -10.96 15.81 6.24
C GLY A 269 -12.18 16.47 6.89
N ALA A 270 -11.98 17.67 7.41
CA ALA A 270 -13.01 18.45 8.10
C ALA A 270 -14.28 18.64 7.26
N ARG A 271 -14.18 18.70 5.92
CA ARG A 271 -15.33 18.86 5.02
C ARG A 271 -16.29 17.67 5.11
N GLU A 272 -15.76 16.43 5.05
CA GLU A 272 -16.59 15.22 5.17
C GLU A 272 -17.33 15.21 6.51
N SER A 273 -16.60 15.43 7.61
CA SER A 273 -17.17 15.45 8.96
C SER A 273 -18.26 16.51 9.10
N ALA A 274 -18.04 17.72 8.60
CA ALA A 274 -19.03 18.79 8.62
C ALA A 274 -20.25 18.47 7.75
N THR A 275 -20.06 17.84 6.59
CA THR A 275 -21.16 17.44 5.70
C THR A 275 -22.04 16.38 6.36
N VAL A 276 -21.44 15.33 6.91
CA VAL A 276 -22.17 14.25 7.58
C VAL A 276 -22.90 14.75 8.83
N GLN A 277 -22.22 15.59 9.63
CA GLN A 277 -22.86 16.23 10.81
C GLN A 277 -24.07 17.08 10.40
N ARG A 278 -23.98 17.84 9.33
CA ARG A 278 -25.06 18.67 8.82
C ARG A 278 -26.24 17.83 8.27
N LEU A 279 -25.94 16.76 7.53
CA LEU A 279 -26.96 15.93 6.88
C LEU A 279 -27.64 14.96 7.86
N TRP A 280 -26.86 14.35 8.74
CA TRP A 280 -27.31 13.21 9.55
C TRP A 280 -27.24 13.46 11.07
N GLY A 281 -26.72 14.59 11.52
CA GLY A 281 -26.64 14.97 12.94
C GLY A 281 -25.58 14.20 13.76
N LEU A 282 -24.70 13.44 13.09
CA LEU A 282 -23.68 12.60 13.71
C LEU A 282 -22.31 12.84 13.06
N SER A 283 -21.23 12.52 13.78
CA SER A 283 -19.92 12.38 13.13
C SER A 283 -19.92 11.16 12.19
N PRO A 284 -19.02 11.11 11.17
CA PRO A 284 -18.86 9.93 10.32
C PRO A 284 -18.69 8.64 11.11
N VAL A 285 -17.90 8.67 12.17
CA VAL A 285 -17.61 7.51 13.03
C VAL A 285 -18.86 7.02 13.74
N ARG A 286 -19.59 7.95 14.41
CA ARG A 286 -20.82 7.60 15.14
C ARG A 286 -21.94 7.16 14.22
N TRP A 287 -22.01 7.73 13.03
CA TRP A 287 -23.00 7.30 12.04
C TRP A 287 -22.74 5.88 11.55
N LEU A 288 -21.50 5.53 11.22
CA LEU A 288 -21.13 4.16 10.86
C LEU A 288 -21.38 3.15 11.99
N ASP A 289 -21.05 3.52 13.24
CA ASP A 289 -21.33 2.67 14.40
C ASP A 289 -22.83 2.44 14.58
N ALA A 290 -23.64 3.49 14.49
CA ALA A 290 -25.10 3.41 14.59
C ALA A 290 -25.72 2.52 13.49
N LEU A 291 -25.09 2.45 12.31
CA LEU A 291 -25.51 1.54 11.22
C LEU A 291 -24.92 0.12 11.38
N GLY A 292 -24.08 -0.10 12.39
CA GLY A 292 -23.46 -1.40 12.68
C GLY A 292 -22.33 -1.79 11.75
N ALA A 293 -21.67 -0.83 11.09
CA ALA A 293 -20.52 -1.08 10.20
C ALA A 293 -19.35 -1.76 10.93
N PHE A 294 -19.13 -1.41 12.19
CA PHE A 294 -17.99 -1.87 13.00
C PHE A 294 -18.17 -3.27 13.62
N SER A 295 -19.22 -4.00 13.25
CA SER A 295 -19.40 -5.41 13.65
C SER A 295 -18.52 -6.40 12.86
N MET A 296 -17.84 -5.92 11.83
CA MET A 296 -16.93 -6.66 10.93
C MET A 296 -15.57 -5.97 10.84
N PRO A 297 -14.53 -6.60 10.25
CA PRO A 297 -13.29 -5.89 9.91
C PRO A 297 -13.57 -4.60 9.16
N CYS A 298 -13.06 -3.48 9.66
CA CYS A 298 -13.30 -2.17 9.05
C CYS A 298 -11.98 -1.39 8.98
N PHE A 299 -11.61 -0.96 7.76
CA PHE A 299 -10.43 -0.16 7.49
C PHE A 299 -10.87 1.23 7.00
N GLY A 300 -10.59 2.26 7.80
CA GLY A 300 -10.84 3.65 7.47
C GLY A 300 -9.57 4.39 7.11
N ALA A 301 -9.50 4.93 5.89
CA ALA A 301 -8.33 5.66 5.45
C ALA A 301 -8.37 7.14 5.84
N HIS A 302 -7.20 7.75 6.09
CA HIS A 302 -6.89 9.15 6.35
C HIS A 302 -7.27 9.66 7.75
N MET A 303 -8.53 9.63 8.14
CA MET A 303 -9.05 10.05 9.45
C MET A 303 -8.61 11.46 9.92
N ALA A 304 -8.22 12.34 9.00
CA ALA A 304 -7.73 13.69 9.32
C ALA A 304 -8.84 14.60 9.89
N GLY A 305 -10.11 14.30 9.61
CA GLY A 305 -11.29 15.00 10.11
C GLY A 305 -11.96 14.38 11.34
N VAL A 306 -11.34 13.37 11.98
CA VAL A 306 -11.87 12.72 13.18
C VAL A 306 -11.72 13.64 14.39
N ASP A 307 -12.78 13.76 15.19
CA ASP A 307 -12.68 14.30 16.55
C ASP A 307 -12.09 13.22 17.48
N TRP A 308 -10.79 13.29 17.70
CA TRP A 308 -10.08 12.27 18.47
C TRP A 308 -10.47 12.24 19.95
N ALA A 309 -10.97 13.34 20.50
CA ALA A 309 -11.49 13.38 21.87
C ALA A 309 -12.83 12.64 21.99
N ALA A 310 -13.74 12.88 21.03
CA ALA A 310 -15.07 12.33 21.06
C ALA A 310 -15.18 10.92 20.45
N ASP A 311 -14.48 10.65 19.35
CA ASP A 311 -14.64 9.44 18.53
C ASP A 311 -13.48 8.45 18.64
N GLY A 312 -12.29 8.89 19.09
CA GLY A 312 -11.12 8.03 19.29
C GLY A 312 -11.38 6.80 20.18
N PRO A 313 -12.00 6.97 21.38
CA PRO A 313 -12.35 5.84 22.24
C PRO A 313 -13.33 4.84 21.60
N LEU A 314 -14.26 5.33 20.77
CA LEU A 314 -15.19 4.48 20.03
C LEU A 314 -14.47 3.65 18.98
N LEU A 315 -13.63 4.28 18.16
CA LEU A 315 -12.80 3.59 17.15
C LEU A 315 -11.96 2.49 17.79
N ALA A 316 -11.28 2.79 18.90
CA ALA A 316 -10.48 1.83 19.65
C ALA A 316 -11.31 0.65 20.17
N SER A 317 -12.46 0.93 20.83
CA SER A 317 -13.34 -0.10 21.40
C SER A 317 -13.95 -1.03 20.35
N ARG A 318 -14.13 -0.54 19.12
CA ARG A 318 -14.66 -1.29 17.97
C ARG A 318 -13.57 -2.00 17.17
N GLY A 319 -12.30 -1.71 17.43
CA GLY A 319 -11.17 -2.25 16.69
C GLY A 319 -11.13 -1.79 15.23
N VAL A 320 -11.66 -0.59 14.94
CA VAL A 320 -11.59 0.01 13.60
C VAL A 320 -10.15 0.35 13.29
N VAL A 321 -9.65 -0.11 12.13
CA VAL A 321 -8.28 0.15 11.73
C VAL A 321 -8.19 1.51 11.05
N TYR A 322 -7.33 2.36 11.55
CA TYR A 322 -6.90 3.54 10.84
C TYR A 322 -5.86 3.18 9.77
N ALA A 323 -6.22 3.24 8.49
CA ALA A 323 -5.27 3.14 7.38
C ALA A 323 -4.60 4.49 7.16
N HIS A 324 -3.42 4.66 7.77
CA HIS A 324 -2.62 5.87 7.70
C HIS A 324 -1.85 5.92 6.38
N CYS A 325 -2.10 6.94 5.56
CA CYS A 325 -1.50 7.11 4.23
C CYS A 325 -0.56 8.34 4.23
N PRO A 326 0.70 8.20 4.68
CA PRO A 326 1.56 9.34 4.96
C PRO A 326 1.95 10.13 3.70
N SER A 327 2.20 9.48 2.57
CA SER A 327 2.51 10.17 1.31
C SER A 327 1.32 10.99 0.80
N ALA A 328 0.09 10.45 0.89
CA ALA A 328 -1.12 11.17 0.53
C ALA A 328 -1.36 12.37 1.47
N GLY A 329 -1.16 12.19 2.78
CA GLY A 329 -1.22 13.28 3.75
C GLY A 329 -0.24 14.39 3.41
N GLY A 330 1.05 14.04 3.18
CA GLY A 330 2.09 14.99 2.81
C GLY A 330 1.78 15.75 1.52
N ALA A 331 1.28 15.07 0.49
CA ALA A 331 0.84 15.69 -0.76
C ALA A 331 -0.34 16.65 -0.55
N GLY A 332 -1.24 16.35 0.38
CA GLY A 332 -2.35 17.21 0.81
C GLY A 332 -1.96 18.32 1.81
N GLY A 333 -0.69 18.40 2.22
CA GLY A 333 -0.20 19.39 3.18
C GLY A 333 -0.52 19.07 4.65
N ASP A 334 -0.79 17.81 4.97
CA ASP A 334 -1.09 17.34 6.33
C ASP A 334 -0.17 16.15 6.72
N THR A 335 0.18 16.10 8.01
CA THR A 335 0.96 14.98 8.58
C THR A 335 0.08 13.82 9.06
N GLN A 336 -1.22 13.97 9.02
CA GLN A 336 -2.23 13.01 9.48
C GLN A 336 -2.11 12.57 10.96
N PRO A 337 -3.22 12.15 11.62
CA PRO A 337 -3.29 12.03 13.09
C PRO A 337 -2.82 10.67 13.63
N TRP A 338 -1.66 10.18 13.23
CA TRP A 338 -1.12 8.92 13.77
C TRP A 338 -0.77 8.99 15.27
N PRO A 339 -0.14 10.06 15.81
CA PRO A 339 0.11 10.20 17.24
C PRO A 339 -1.15 10.18 18.10
N GLU A 340 -2.23 10.80 17.62
CA GLU A 340 -3.55 10.80 18.26
C GLU A 340 -4.15 9.40 18.29
N ALA A 341 -4.13 8.71 17.16
CA ALA A 341 -4.64 7.35 17.02
C ALA A 341 -3.90 6.37 17.96
N LEU A 342 -2.58 6.44 18.00
CA LEU A 342 -1.76 5.61 18.89
C LEU A 342 -2.06 5.89 20.37
N ALA A 343 -2.25 7.15 20.75
CA ALA A 343 -2.57 7.53 22.12
C ALA A 343 -3.98 7.08 22.53
N ALA A 344 -4.92 7.10 21.59
CA ALA A 344 -6.29 6.59 21.79
C ALA A 344 -6.38 5.06 21.80
N GLY A 345 -5.31 4.34 21.46
CA GLY A 345 -5.30 2.88 21.34
C GLY A 345 -6.00 2.35 20.08
N VAL A 346 -6.21 3.19 19.07
CA VAL A 346 -6.79 2.78 17.78
C VAL A 346 -5.76 1.95 17.01
N PRO A 347 -6.14 0.77 16.47
CA PRO A 347 -5.26 0.00 15.62
C PRO A 347 -4.88 0.79 14.36
N VAL A 348 -3.59 0.90 14.06
CA VAL A 348 -3.11 1.64 12.89
C VAL A 348 -2.43 0.69 11.91
N ASN A 349 -2.79 0.81 10.65
CA ASN A 349 -2.08 0.21 9.52
C ASN A 349 -1.49 1.30 8.63
N ILE A 350 -0.42 1.01 7.90
CA ILE A 350 0.13 1.93 6.92
C ILE A 350 -0.40 1.56 5.54
N GLY A 351 -1.03 2.53 4.90
CA GLY A 351 -1.54 2.48 3.53
C GLY A 351 -0.66 3.24 2.55
N ILE A 352 -0.84 2.97 1.26
CA ILE A 352 -0.10 3.61 0.15
C ILE A 352 -0.93 4.72 -0.49
N ASP A 353 -2.25 4.53 -0.62
CA ASP A 353 -3.13 5.37 -1.43
C ASP A 353 -2.73 5.34 -2.94
N THR A 354 -2.63 6.50 -3.60
CA THR A 354 -2.29 6.63 -5.03
C THR A 354 -0.93 7.28 -5.29
N HIS A 355 -0.12 7.56 -4.25
CA HIS A 355 1.05 8.42 -4.39
C HIS A 355 2.33 7.63 -4.66
N SER A 356 2.82 6.89 -3.68
CA SER A 356 4.06 6.13 -3.81
C SER A 356 3.81 4.64 -3.59
N ASN A 357 4.16 3.82 -4.59
CA ASN A 357 4.11 2.36 -4.46
C ASN A 357 5.32 1.79 -3.69
N ASP A 358 6.24 2.63 -3.20
CA ASP A 358 7.31 2.19 -2.31
C ASP A 358 6.82 2.11 -0.88
N TYR A 359 6.59 0.88 -0.39
CA TYR A 359 6.07 0.67 0.96
C TYR A 359 7.07 1.09 2.05
N LEU A 360 8.38 0.91 1.81
CA LEU A 360 9.41 1.34 2.76
C LEU A 360 9.50 2.86 2.86
N GLU A 361 9.29 3.57 1.75
CA GLU A 361 9.15 5.03 1.78
C GLU A 361 7.98 5.45 2.65
N ASN A 362 6.82 4.80 2.50
CA ASN A 362 5.64 5.08 3.33
C ASN A 362 5.88 4.76 4.82
N LEU A 363 6.61 3.69 5.15
CA LEU A 363 7.04 3.43 6.54
C LEU A 363 7.89 4.57 7.10
N LYS A 364 8.86 5.04 6.31
CA LYS A 364 9.72 6.18 6.69
C LYS A 364 8.91 7.45 6.90
N LEU A 365 8.06 7.80 5.94
CA LEU A 365 7.22 9.01 6.03
C LEU A 365 6.28 8.94 7.23
N ALA A 366 5.66 7.79 7.50
CA ALA A 366 4.81 7.60 8.67
C ALA A 366 5.55 7.94 9.97
N VAL A 367 6.74 7.36 10.17
CA VAL A 367 7.53 7.64 11.38
C VAL A 367 7.94 9.11 11.45
N LEU A 368 8.50 9.67 10.37
CA LEU A 368 9.02 11.04 10.39
C LEU A 368 7.90 12.07 10.53
N TYR A 369 6.81 11.96 9.78
CA TYR A 369 5.67 12.86 9.90
C TYR A 369 4.95 12.71 11.23
N GLY A 370 4.76 11.49 11.73
CA GLY A 370 4.18 11.25 13.04
C GLY A 370 5.01 11.87 14.18
N GLN A 371 6.34 11.73 14.13
CA GLN A 371 7.23 12.35 15.10
C GLN A 371 7.23 13.88 15.00
N ALA A 372 7.19 14.43 13.78
CA ALA A 372 7.09 15.86 13.56
C ALA A 372 5.76 16.40 14.10
N ARG A 373 4.64 15.74 13.79
CA ARG A 373 3.30 16.11 14.27
C ARG A 373 3.24 16.12 15.81
N GLU A 374 3.71 15.03 16.42
CA GLU A 374 3.74 14.95 17.89
C GLU A 374 4.54 16.11 18.50
N SER A 375 5.71 16.40 17.96
CA SER A 375 6.55 17.51 18.46
C SER A 375 5.90 18.88 18.26
N LEU A 376 5.26 19.11 17.12
CA LEU A 376 4.62 20.40 16.81
C LEU A 376 3.34 20.63 17.65
N LEU A 377 2.59 19.58 17.93
CA LEU A 377 1.28 19.69 18.59
C LEU A 377 1.33 19.40 20.11
N ARG A 378 2.43 18.90 20.64
CA ARG A 378 2.55 18.48 22.05
C ARG A 378 2.02 19.49 23.07
N ALA A 379 2.27 20.78 22.86
CA ALA A 379 1.86 21.84 23.78
C ALA A 379 0.44 22.36 23.55
N SER A 380 -0.19 22.06 22.40
CA SER A 380 -1.47 22.65 21.99
C SER A 380 -2.55 21.61 21.71
N SER A 381 -2.22 20.34 21.64
CA SER A 381 -3.20 19.28 21.36
C SER A 381 -4.23 19.16 22.48
N PRO A 382 -5.55 19.10 22.14
CA PRO A 382 -6.60 18.87 23.14
C PRO A 382 -6.67 17.41 23.59
N VAL A 383 -5.92 16.51 22.95
CA VAL A 383 -5.89 15.07 23.26
C VAL A 383 -4.43 14.61 23.49
N PRO A 384 -4.24 13.51 24.24
CA PRO A 384 -2.90 12.90 24.36
C PRO A 384 -2.31 12.56 23.01
N LEU A 385 -0.99 12.66 22.90
CA LEU A 385 -0.22 12.24 21.72
C LEU A 385 0.81 11.19 22.13
N LYS A 386 0.93 10.12 21.35
CA LYS A 386 2.00 9.15 21.49
C LYS A 386 2.98 9.29 20.32
N ARG A 387 4.25 9.54 20.64
CA ARG A 387 5.31 9.62 19.62
C ARG A 387 5.50 8.27 18.94
N PRO A 388 5.32 8.17 17.60
CA PRO A 388 5.52 6.91 16.89
C PRO A 388 6.97 6.46 16.88
N SER A 389 7.17 5.14 16.96
CA SER A 389 8.48 4.48 16.85
C SER A 389 8.56 3.62 15.57
N ILE A 390 9.77 3.14 15.25
CA ILE A 390 9.99 2.17 14.16
C ILE A 390 9.26 0.86 14.45
N ALA A 391 9.25 0.45 15.72
CA ALA A 391 8.51 -0.75 16.13
C ALA A 391 6.99 -0.59 15.96
N ASP A 392 6.43 0.59 16.27
CA ASP A 392 5.01 0.89 15.98
C ASP A 392 4.75 0.79 14.46
N ALA A 393 5.65 1.32 13.61
CA ALA A 393 5.52 1.24 12.16
C ALA A 393 5.55 -0.21 11.63
N LEU A 394 6.49 -1.04 12.12
CA LEU A 394 6.55 -2.46 11.74
C LEU A 394 5.30 -3.22 12.18
N ARG A 395 4.82 -3.00 13.39
CA ARG A 395 3.56 -3.61 13.85
C ARG A 395 2.38 -3.15 13.01
N SER A 396 2.34 -1.87 12.65
CA SER A 396 1.31 -1.30 11.76
C SER A 396 1.39 -1.83 10.33
N ALA A 397 2.55 -2.28 9.89
CA ALA A 397 2.74 -2.88 8.57
C ALA A 397 2.47 -4.41 8.53
N THR A 398 2.38 -5.07 9.69
CA THR A 398 2.40 -6.54 9.76
C THR A 398 1.32 -7.09 10.70
N LEU A 399 1.55 -7.09 12.00
CA LEU A 399 0.69 -7.71 13.01
C LEU A 399 -0.70 -7.09 13.10
N VAL A 400 -0.77 -5.76 13.19
CA VAL A 400 -2.04 -5.05 13.40
C VAL A 400 -3.05 -5.29 12.26
N PRO A 401 -2.71 -5.10 10.98
CA PRO A 401 -3.64 -5.38 9.90
C PRO A 401 -3.98 -6.86 9.79
N ALA A 402 -3.05 -7.77 10.06
CA ALA A 402 -3.31 -9.21 10.05
C ALA A 402 -4.35 -9.61 11.12
N GLN A 403 -4.24 -9.06 12.34
CA GLN A 403 -5.23 -9.27 13.41
C GLN A 403 -6.60 -8.74 13.00
N ALA A 404 -6.65 -7.52 12.46
CA ALA A 404 -7.88 -6.88 12.01
C ALA A 404 -8.57 -7.64 10.86
N LEU A 405 -7.80 -8.21 9.94
CA LEU A 405 -8.30 -9.10 8.86
C LEU A 405 -8.71 -10.49 9.38
N ARG A 406 -8.60 -10.75 10.68
CA ARG A 406 -8.81 -12.07 11.30
C ARG A 406 -7.94 -13.16 10.66
N ARG A 407 -6.70 -12.80 10.31
CA ARG A 407 -5.69 -13.66 9.71
C ARG A 407 -4.50 -13.84 10.68
N PRO A 408 -4.66 -14.70 11.72
CA PRO A 408 -3.60 -14.95 12.70
C PRO A 408 -2.37 -15.66 12.10
N ASP A 409 -2.49 -16.10 10.86
CA ASP A 409 -1.44 -16.72 10.05
C ASP A 409 -0.64 -15.73 9.21
N LEU A 410 -1.02 -14.44 9.13
CA LEU A 410 -0.30 -13.38 8.41
C LEU A 410 0.48 -12.45 9.33
N GLY A 411 1.40 -11.67 8.75
CA GLY A 411 2.14 -10.61 9.42
C GLY A 411 3.09 -11.10 10.51
N ARG A 412 3.51 -12.36 10.48
CA ARG A 412 4.32 -13.02 11.51
C ARG A 412 5.38 -13.93 10.88
N LEU A 413 6.59 -13.90 11.44
CA LEU A 413 7.55 -14.98 11.23
C LEU A 413 7.45 -15.91 12.45
N ARG A 414 6.75 -17.02 12.29
CA ARG A 414 6.68 -18.10 13.28
C ARG A 414 6.27 -19.42 12.60
N PRO A 415 6.59 -20.58 13.17
CA PRO A 415 6.09 -21.86 12.66
C PRO A 415 4.57 -21.88 12.52
N GLY A 416 4.07 -22.40 11.39
CA GLY A 416 2.65 -22.46 11.02
C GLY A 416 2.11 -21.22 10.34
N ALA A 417 2.80 -20.07 10.33
CA ALA A 417 2.38 -18.87 9.62
C ALA A 417 2.56 -19.03 8.10
N GLU A 418 1.80 -18.25 7.34
CA GLU A 418 2.02 -18.07 5.91
C GLU A 418 3.47 -17.61 5.65
N ALA A 419 4.09 -18.15 4.62
CA ALA A 419 5.41 -17.71 4.22
C ALA A 419 5.33 -16.45 3.34
N ASP A 420 4.77 -15.39 3.93
CA ASP A 420 4.81 -14.03 3.42
C ASP A 420 6.03 -13.35 4.06
N VAL A 421 7.09 -13.16 3.29
CA VAL A 421 8.42 -12.80 3.80
C VAL A 421 9.06 -11.71 2.95
N VAL A 422 9.71 -10.76 3.61
CA VAL A 422 10.54 -9.72 2.98
C VAL A 422 11.97 -9.83 3.50
N CYS A 423 12.94 -9.86 2.59
CA CYS A 423 14.36 -9.80 2.93
C CYS A 423 14.91 -8.45 2.47
N LEU A 424 15.25 -7.60 3.43
CA LEU A 424 15.79 -6.26 3.22
C LEU A 424 17.30 -6.27 3.42
N ASP A 425 18.07 -5.86 2.41
CA ASP A 425 19.51 -5.64 2.56
C ASP A 425 19.77 -4.44 3.47
N VAL A 426 20.34 -4.70 4.64
CA VAL A 426 20.72 -3.69 5.63
C VAL A 426 22.23 -3.47 5.70
N SER A 427 22.99 -4.09 4.81
CA SER A 427 24.45 -3.95 4.69
C SER A 427 24.89 -3.09 3.49
N GLY A 428 24.01 -2.93 2.50
CA GLY A 428 24.33 -2.31 1.23
C GLY A 428 24.53 -0.79 1.30
N LEU A 429 24.95 -0.22 0.17
CA LEU A 429 25.15 1.21 0.01
C LEU A 429 23.85 1.99 0.29
N LEU A 430 23.96 3.15 0.92
CA LEU A 430 22.87 4.04 1.36
C LEU A 430 22.02 3.54 2.54
N VAL A 431 22.17 2.29 2.95
CA VAL A 431 21.45 1.71 4.11
C VAL A 431 22.42 1.33 5.21
N GLY A 432 23.38 0.47 4.91
CA GLY A 432 24.36 -0.07 5.84
C GLY A 432 25.79 0.42 5.60
N THR A 433 26.72 -0.20 6.27
CA THR A 433 28.15 0.14 6.26
C THR A 433 29.02 -0.93 5.63
N GLY A 434 28.47 -1.79 4.80
CA GLY A 434 29.15 -2.93 4.19
C GLY A 434 29.18 -4.19 5.06
N ALA A 435 28.57 -4.15 6.25
CA ALA A 435 28.50 -5.28 7.17
C ALA A 435 27.11 -5.34 7.84
N LEU A 436 26.73 -6.54 8.31
CA LEU A 436 25.51 -6.74 9.06
C LEU A 436 25.58 -5.95 10.39
N PRO A 437 24.65 -5.01 10.65
CA PRO A 437 24.70 -4.19 11.87
C PRO A 437 24.36 -5.00 13.13
N PRO A 438 24.82 -4.55 14.32
CA PRO A 438 24.47 -5.21 15.58
C PRO A 438 22.98 -5.07 15.94
N GLU A 439 22.30 -4.02 15.46
CA GLU A 439 20.85 -3.78 15.55
C GLU A 439 20.37 -3.16 14.24
N PRO A 440 19.51 -3.84 13.46
CA PRO A 440 19.16 -3.40 12.10
C PRO A 440 17.92 -2.52 12.03
N LEU A 441 17.06 -2.44 13.06
CA LEU A 441 15.75 -1.80 12.94
C LEU A 441 15.85 -0.31 12.63
N HIS A 442 16.83 0.40 13.19
CA HIS A 442 17.01 1.81 12.90
C HIS A 442 17.39 2.08 11.44
N LEU A 443 18.00 1.10 10.76
CA LEU A 443 18.32 1.19 9.33
C LEU A 443 17.11 1.04 8.42
N LEU A 444 15.98 0.50 8.94
CA LEU A 444 14.75 0.37 8.15
C LEU A 444 14.31 1.72 7.55
N LEU A 445 14.48 2.82 8.26
CA LEU A 445 14.14 4.16 7.77
C LEU A 445 15.06 4.67 6.65
N TYR A 446 16.19 4.02 6.40
CA TYR A 446 17.07 4.31 5.27
C TYR A 446 16.84 3.36 4.10
N GLY A 447 16.08 2.28 4.32
CA GLY A 447 15.64 1.38 3.27
C GLY A 447 14.66 2.07 2.29
N HIS A 448 14.60 1.54 1.09
CA HIS A 448 13.66 1.89 0.04
C HIS A 448 13.37 0.62 -0.78
N GLY A 449 12.39 0.64 -1.66
CA GLY A 449 12.00 -0.54 -2.43
C GLY A 449 13.18 -1.25 -3.12
N LEU A 450 14.18 -0.52 -3.59
CA LEU A 450 15.38 -1.12 -4.21
C LEU A 450 16.29 -1.86 -3.22
N SER A 451 16.18 -1.60 -1.92
CA SER A 451 16.90 -2.36 -0.87
C SER A 451 16.28 -3.72 -0.58
N VAL A 452 15.04 -3.96 -1.02
CA VAL A 452 14.38 -5.26 -0.90
C VAL A 452 15.00 -6.23 -1.90
N ARG A 453 15.52 -7.34 -1.38
CA ARG A 453 16.21 -8.36 -2.21
C ARG A 453 15.31 -9.54 -2.53
N HIS A 454 14.51 -9.99 -1.58
CA HIS A 454 13.58 -11.08 -1.82
C HIS A 454 12.21 -10.78 -1.20
N VAL A 455 11.16 -11.17 -1.91
CA VAL A 455 9.78 -11.12 -1.44
C VAL A 455 9.09 -12.44 -1.76
N LEU A 456 8.42 -12.97 -0.78
CA LEU A 456 7.65 -14.19 -0.90
C LEU A 456 6.20 -13.95 -0.47
N THR A 457 5.25 -14.46 -1.24
CA THR A 457 3.84 -14.55 -0.85
C THR A 457 3.43 -16.02 -0.88
N HIS A 458 2.93 -16.55 0.22
CA HIS A 458 2.57 -17.97 0.37
C HIS A 458 3.71 -18.90 -0.11
N GLY A 459 4.95 -18.56 0.24
CA GLY A 459 6.15 -19.30 -0.14
C GLY A 459 6.54 -19.23 -1.63
N HIS A 460 5.79 -18.49 -2.45
CA HIS A 460 6.19 -18.21 -3.84
C HIS A 460 7.12 -17.01 -3.88
N VAL A 461 8.31 -17.19 -4.44
CA VAL A 461 9.27 -16.10 -4.61
C VAL A 461 8.80 -15.19 -5.74
N GLN A 462 8.44 -13.97 -5.42
CA GLN A 462 7.98 -12.93 -6.35
C GLN A 462 9.06 -11.91 -6.69
N VAL A 463 9.98 -11.67 -5.75
CA VAL A 463 11.19 -10.88 -5.97
C VAL A 463 12.39 -11.73 -5.59
N PHE A 464 13.35 -11.83 -6.47
CA PHE A 464 14.58 -12.58 -6.26
C PHE A 464 15.78 -11.73 -6.66
N ASP A 465 16.73 -11.60 -5.75
CA ASP A 465 17.93 -10.77 -5.90
C ASP A 465 17.62 -9.36 -6.44
N GLY A 466 16.55 -8.77 -5.88
CA GLY A 466 16.14 -7.42 -6.21
C GLY A 466 15.41 -7.27 -7.55
N ARG A 467 15.03 -8.35 -8.21
CA ARG A 467 14.27 -8.35 -9.47
C ARG A 467 12.90 -8.99 -9.27
N PHE A 468 11.89 -8.41 -9.89
CA PHE A 468 10.56 -9.02 -9.94
C PHE A 468 10.60 -10.26 -10.85
N VAL A 469 10.19 -11.41 -10.32
CA VAL A 469 10.27 -12.71 -11.01
C VAL A 469 8.94 -13.46 -11.10
N ALA A 470 7.86 -12.84 -10.62
CA ALA A 470 6.52 -13.41 -10.77
C ALA A 470 5.98 -13.31 -12.21
N ASP A 471 6.58 -12.46 -13.03
CA ASP A 471 6.36 -12.31 -14.47
C ASP A 471 7.66 -11.73 -15.10
N ASP A 472 7.65 -11.51 -16.41
CA ASP A 472 8.73 -10.78 -17.08
C ASP A 472 8.71 -9.29 -16.69
N GLU A 473 9.61 -8.90 -15.78
CA GLU A 473 9.73 -7.52 -15.26
C GLU A 473 9.88 -6.51 -16.40
N THR A 474 10.72 -6.81 -17.39
CA THR A 474 10.98 -5.88 -18.52
C THR A 474 9.70 -5.67 -19.34
N ALA A 475 8.97 -6.74 -19.62
CA ALA A 475 7.72 -6.68 -20.36
C ALA A 475 6.60 -5.99 -19.55
N VAL A 476 6.52 -6.23 -18.24
CA VAL A 476 5.55 -5.57 -17.34
C VAL A 476 5.77 -4.06 -17.34
N VAL A 477 7.01 -3.61 -17.10
CA VAL A 477 7.36 -2.18 -17.09
C VAL A 477 7.15 -1.53 -18.45
N ALA A 478 7.55 -2.20 -19.54
CA ALA A 478 7.41 -1.65 -20.88
C ALA A 478 5.93 -1.45 -21.28
N ARG A 479 5.07 -2.44 -21.02
CA ARG A 479 3.63 -2.38 -21.34
C ARG A 479 2.91 -1.34 -20.49
N GLY A 480 3.05 -1.38 -19.17
CA GLY A 480 2.44 -0.39 -18.27
C GLY A 480 2.91 1.02 -18.58
N GLY A 481 4.23 1.22 -18.74
CA GLY A 481 4.81 2.51 -19.11
C GLY A 481 4.35 3.04 -20.46
N ALA A 482 4.07 2.19 -21.46
CA ALA A 482 3.51 2.62 -22.74
C ALA A 482 2.09 3.19 -22.57
N VAL A 483 1.25 2.59 -21.75
CA VAL A 483 -0.09 3.08 -21.45
C VAL A 483 -0.02 4.42 -20.71
N VAL A 484 0.77 4.50 -19.64
CA VAL A 484 0.93 5.74 -18.85
C VAL A 484 1.44 6.90 -19.73
N ARG A 485 2.41 6.65 -20.62
CA ARG A 485 2.87 7.69 -21.56
C ARG A 485 1.76 8.19 -22.48
N ARG A 486 0.86 7.31 -22.96
CA ARG A 486 -0.29 7.73 -23.77
C ARG A 486 -1.27 8.61 -22.97
N LEU A 487 -1.54 8.25 -21.71
CA LEU A 487 -2.38 9.05 -20.81
C LEU A 487 -1.74 10.43 -20.57
N TRP A 488 -0.48 10.49 -20.21
CA TRP A 488 0.23 11.75 -19.97
C TRP A 488 0.34 12.61 -21.24
N ALA A 489 0.53 12.01 -22.41
CA ALA A 489 0.52 12.75 -23.67
C ALA A 489 -0.87 13.37 -23.96
N THR A 490 -1.95 12.74 -23.53
CA THR A 490 -3.30 13.32 -23.61
C THR A 490 -3.44 14.49 -22.64
N LEU A 491 -3.03 14.33 -21.39
CA LEU A 491 -3.04 15.39 -20.39
C LEU A 491 -2.19 16.60 -20.80
N ASP A 492 -1.03 16.38 -21.45
CA ASP A 492 -0.20 17.48 -21.95
C ASP A 492 -0.86 18.26 -23.09
N ARG A 493 -1.50 17.55 -24.05
CA ARG A 493 -2.29 18.22 -25.10
C ARG A 493 -3.44 19.05 -24.56
N GLU A 494 -4.06 18.61 -23.47
CA GLU A 494 -5.12 19.33 -22.75
C GLU A 494 -4.59 20.48 -21.87
N GLY A 495 -3.26 20.69 -21.83
CA GLY A 495 -2.64 21.72 -21.01
C GLY A 495 -2.54 21.39 -19.53
N TRP A 496 -2.74 20.13 -19.13
CA TRP A 496 -2.77 19.70 -17.74
C TRP A 496 -1.44 19.89 -16.99
N PHE A 497 -0.32 19.85 -17.69
CA PHE A 497 1.04 20.04 -17.14
C PHE A 497 1.60 21.46 -17.30
N ARG A 498 0.82 22.41 -17.82
CA ARG A 498 1.24 23.79 -18.10
C ARG A 498 0.70 24.77 -17.08
#